data_3da3bf57455499781cef8aa543887eae
#
_entry.id   3da3bf57455499781cef8aa543887eae
#
_cell.length_a   1.000
_cell.length_b   1.000
_cell.length_c   1.000
_cell.angle_alpha   90.00
_cell.angle_beta   90.00
_cell.angle_gamma   90.00
#
_symmetry.space_group_name_H-M   'P 1'
#
loop_
_entity.id
_entity.type
_entity.pdbx_description
1 polymer ?
#
loop_
_entity_poly.entity_id
_entity_poly.type
_entity_poly.pdbx_seq_one_letter_code
_entity_poly.pdbx_strand_id
1 'polypeptide(L)'
;ETPPSIGQIFGEPRILAVLPSKAPAAEQEGWRKLVLGWTSESHRPEVKTDAEVAELPKDRAVWLLGRGNALAARLFAPGADFALDADKLSVDRESMPLAGHSAVLVRRHPANLEKAVGWIFADGLAALPGLGRKLPHYGKYSYLGFEGDEPANVLKGQWTPADSPLRVDLRPAAERGTGVAALALPARKALAELPPVFSQKALLDHVAWLSAPEREGRGVGTKWLDAAAEYVAAAVEAMGLQPGGENGTWFQPFTSSKSPSGAPVTLRNVIGVLPGSRAEWAGQSALLTAHYD
;
A
#
# COMPACT_ATOMS: atom_id res chain seq x y z
N GLU A 1 -8.60 13.77 -2.29
CA GLU A 1 -8.33 12.78 -3.36
C GLU A 1 -7.11 11.94 -2.99
N THR A 2 -7.21 10.60 -3.07
CA THR A 2 -6.07 9.71 -2.82
C THR A 2 -5.09 9.75 -4.01
N PRO A 3 -3.77 9.80 -3.79
CA PRO A 3 -2.81 9.71 -4.88
C PRO A 3 -2.95 8.39 -5.66
N PRO A 4 -2.71 8.37 -6.99
CA PRO A 4 -2.66 7.13 -7.74
C PRO A 4 -1.54 6.24 -7.19
N SER A 5 -1.82 4.94 -7.10
CA SER A 5 -0.90 4.00 -6.47
C SER A 5 -0.81 2.67 -7.22
N ILE A 6 0.29 1.95 -6.99
CA ILE A 6 0.53 0.61 -7.51
C ILE A 6 -0.61 -0.34 -7.13
N GLY A 7 -1.15 -0.22 -5.91
CA GLY A 7 -2.25 -1.03 -5.43
C GLY A 7 -3.55 -0.86 -6.20
N GLN A 8 -3.81 0.33 -6.76
CA GLN A 8 -4.95 0.54 -7.64
C GLN A 8 -4.86 -0.25 -8.94
N ILE A 9 -3.64 -0.53 -9.42
CA ILE A 9 -3.46 -1.38 -10.61
C ILE A 9 -3.61 -2.85 -10.23
N PHE A 10 -2.94 -3.30 -9.16
CA PHE A 10 -3.04 -4.69 -8.71
C PHE A 10 -4.41 -5.06 -8.13
N GLY A 11 -5.21 -4.10 -7.69
CA GLY A 11 -6.59 -4.31 -7.24
C GLY A 11 -7.59 -4.56 -8.37
N GLU A 12 -7.21 -4.31 -9.63
CA GLU A 12 -8.10 -4.54 -10.77
C GLU A 12 -8.07 -6.01 -11.21
N PRO A 13 -9.24 -6.62 -11.42
CA PRO A 13 -9.32 -8.02 -11.85
C PRO A 13 -8.80 -8.24 -13.29
N ARG A 14 -8.87 -7.20 -14.12
CA ARG A 14 -8.35 -7.19 -15.49
C ARG A 14 -7.45 -6.00 -15.69
N ILE A 15 -6.22 -6.24 -16.08
CA ILE A 15 -5.26 -5.20 -16.43
C ILE A 15 -4.78 -5.39 -17.88
N LEU A 16 -4.45 -4.28 -18.54
CA LEU A 16 -3.70 -4.32 -19.78
C LEU A 16 -2.22 -4.09 -19.48
N ALA A 17 -1.37 -4.97 -19.97
CA ALA A 17 0.09 -4.80 -19.95
C ALA A 17 0.58 -4.52 -21.37
N VAL A 18 1.27 -3.41 -21.55
CA VAL A 18 1.73 -2.94 -22.86
C VAL A 18 3.23 -3.04 -22.93
N LEU A 19 3.73 -3.89 -23.83
CA LEU A 19 5.14 -4.13 -24.10
C LEU A 19 5.68 -3.10 -25.11
N PRO A 20 6.98 -2.76 -25.09
CA PRO A 20 7.60 -1.92 -26.10
C PRO A 20 7.81 -2.71 -27.41
N SER A 21 7.08 -2.38 -28.48
CA SER A 21 7.11 -3.11 -29.76
C SER A 21 8.47 -3.06 -30.44
N LYS A 22 9.25 -1.98 -30.21
CA LYS A 22 10.57 -1.78 -30.80
C LYS A 22 11.72 -2.37 -29.99
N ALA A 23 11.46 -2.92 -28.81
CA ALA A 23 12.47 -3.54 -27.99
C ALA A 23 12.93 -4.90 -28.57
N PRO A 24 14.15 -5.35 -28.26
CA PRO A 24 14.60 -6.70 -28.60
C PRO A 24 13.66 -7.78 -28.09
N ALA A 25 13.56 -8.90 -28.81
CA ALA A 25 12.67 -10.00 -28.45
C ALA A 25 12.91 -10.54 -27.02
N ALA A 26 14.18 -10.59 -26.59
CA ALA A 26 14.53 -11.01 -25.22
C ALA A 26 13.96 -10.06 -24.14
N GLU A 27 13.94 -8.75 -24.41
CA GLU A 27 13.37 -7.75 -23.50
C GLU A 27 11.85 -7.90 -23.45
N GLN A 28 11.18 -8.00 -24.60
CA GLN A 28 9.74 -8.22 -24.66
C GLN A 28 9.32 -9.50 -23.92
N GLU A 29 10.07 -10.58 -24.07
CA GLU A 29 9.81 -11.84 -23.38
C GLU A 29 10.06 -11.73 -21.87
N GLY A 30 11.09 -11.00 -21.44
CA GLY A 30 11.33 -10.71 -20.03
C GLY A 30 10.16 -9.99 -19.39
N TRP A 31 9.66 -8.93 -20.01
CA TRP A 31 8.47 -8.20 -19.56
C TRP A 31 7.20 -9.06 -19.57
N ARG A 32 7.02 -9.87 -20.60
CA ARG A 32 5.88 -10.80 -20.70
C ARG A 32 5.88 -11.80 -19.54
N LYS A 33 7.01 -12.39 -19.21
CA LYS A 33 7.17 -13.32 -18.08
C LYS A 33 6.86 -12.64 -16.75
N LEU A 34 7.36 -11.44 -16.54
CA LEU A 34 7.07 -10.66 -15.33
C LEU A 34 5.56 -10.49 -15.15
N VAL A 35 4.84 -10.04 -16.16
CA VAL A 35 3.39 -9.79 -16.11
C VAL A 35 2.59 -11.07 -15.92
N LEU A 36 2.92 -12.11 -16.66
CA LEU A 36 2.24 -13.40 -16.55
C LEU A 36 2.44 -14.05 -15.19
N GLY A 37 3.55 -13.73 -14.50
CA GLY A 37 3.79 -14.13 -13.12
C GLY A 37 2.77 -13.56 -12.11
N TRP A 38 2.01 -12.55 -12.48
CA TRP A 38 0.93 -11.98 -11.66
C TRP A 38 -0.45 -12.61 -11.93
N THR A 39 -0.53 -13.60 -12.82
CA THR A 39 -1.81 -14.26 -13.14
C THR A 39 -2.31 -15.09 -11.95
N SER A 40 -3.60 -14.92 -11.63
CA SER A 40 -4.32 -15.72 -10.62
C SER A 40 -5.76 -15.94 -11.08
N GLU A 41 -6.56 -16.66 -10.30
CA GLU A 41 -7.99 -16.86 -10.60
C GLU A 41 -8.75 -15.53 -10.70
N SER A 42 -8.40 -14.56 -9.85
CA SER A 42 -9.04 -13.24 -9.79
C SER A 42 -8.30 -12.15 -10.58
N HIS A 43 -7.14 -12.45 -11.16
CA HIS A 43 -6.30 -11.46 -11.81
C HIS A 43 -5.74 -11.98 -13.13
N ARG A 44 -6.20 -11.39 -14.23
CA ARG A 44 -5.87 -11.86 -15.61
C ARG A 44 -5.34 -10.69 -16.43
N PRO A 45 -4.01 -10.57 -16.58
CA PRO A 45 -3.42 -9.56 -17.44
C PRO A 45 -3.62 -9.92 -18.93
N GLU A 46 -4.09 -8.95 -19.71
CA GLU A 46 -4.03 -8.97 -21.17
C GLU A 46 -2.69 -8.36 -21.60
N VAL A 47 -1.97 -8.98 -22.52
CA VAL A 47 -0.65 -8.49 -22.96
C VAL A 47 -0.72 -8.11 -24.43
N LYS A 48 -0.36 -6.84 -24.72
CA LYS A 48 -0.24 -6.26 -26.05
C LYS A 48 1.06 -5.51 -26.19
N THR A 49 1.41 -5.11 -27.40
CA THR A 49 2.49 -4.17 -27.67
C THR A 49 1.94 -2.74 -27.81
N ASP A 50 2.80 -1.74 -27.65
CA ASP A 50 2.41 -0.33 -27.88
C ASP A 50 2.02 -0.02 -29.32
N ALA A 51 2.43 -0.85 -30.30
CA ALA A 51 1.98 -0.75 -31.68
C ALA A 51 0.52 -1.27 -31.89
N GLU A 52 0.03 -2.13 -31.00
CA GLU A 52 -1.33 -2.68 -31.05
C GLU A 52 -2.35 -1.85 -30.25
N VAL A 53 -1.88 -0.86 -29.48
CA VAL A 53 -2.73 -0.05 -28.59
C VAL A 53 -2.74 1.39 -29.07
N ALA A 54 -3.73 1.78 -29.84
CA ALA A 54 -3.92 3.16 -30.28
C ALA A 54 -4.35 4.08 -29.13
N GLU A 55 -5.29 3.61 -28.30
CA GLU A 55 -5.82 4.31 -27.14
C GLU A 55 -5.88 3.36 -25.93
N LEU A 56 -5.65 3.91 -24.72
CA LEU A 56 -5.79 3.13 -23.50
C LEU A 56 -7.27 2.80 -23.22
N PRO A 57 -7.59 1.57 -22.82
CA PRO A 57 -8.95 1.19 -22.43
C PRO A 57 -9.35 1.92 -21.13
N LYS A 58 -10.55 2.53 -21.14
CA LYS A 58 -11.08 3.33 -20.01
C LYS A 58 -11.62 2.47 -18.86
N ASP A 59 -11.82 1.18 -19.09
CA ASP A 59 -12.50 0.25 -18.17
C ASP A 59 -11.56 -0.49 -17.23
N ARG A 60 -10.24 -0.29 -17.34
CA ARG A 60 -9.26 -1.03 -16.59
C ARG A 60 -7.95 -0.26 -16.34
N ALA A 61 -7.17 -0.71 -15.39
CA ALA A 61 -5.82 -0.19 -15.18
C ALA A 61 -4.81 -0.75 -16.20
N VAL A 62 -3.71 -0.03 -16.38
CA VAL A 62 -2.71 -0.35 -17.42
C VAL A 62 -1.31 -0.33 -16.84
N TRP A 63 -0.51 -1.34 -17.17
CA TRP A 63 0.94 -1.33 -17.04
C TRP A 63 1.61 -1.05 -18.38
N LEU A 64 2.44 -0.02 -18.46
CA LEU A 64 3.37 0.25 -19.55
C LEU A 64 4.74 -0.28 -19.16
N LEU A 65 5.39 -1.05 -20.03
CA LEU A 65 6.60 -1.78 -19.68
C LEU A 65 7.76 -1.36 -20.58
N GLY A 66 8.95 -1.26 -19.97
CA GLY A 66 10.17 -0.88 -20.67
C GLY A 66 10.30 0.61 -20.92
N ARG A 67 11.56 1.07 -20.98
CA ARG A 67 11.90 2.48 -21.21
C ARG A 67 11.53 2.94 -22.62
N GLY A 68 11.60 2.05 -23.60
CA GLY A 68 11.29 2.31 -25.01
C GLY A 68 9.80 2.27 -25.37
N ASN A 69 8.89 2.17 -24.37
CA ASN A 69 7.45 2.13 -24.62
C ASN A 69 6.94 3.49 -25.13
N ALA A 70 6.36 3.49 -26.33
CA ALA A 70 5.92 4.72 -27.00
C ALA A 70 4.76 5.43 -26.26
N LEU A 71 3.89 4.66 -25.59
CA LEU A 71 2.79 5.24 -24.79
C LEU A 71 3.33 5.85 -23.50
N ALA A 72 4.34 5.23 -22.88
CA ALA A 72 4.97 5.78 -21.68
C ALA A 72 5.62 7.14 -21.94
N ALA A 73 6.36 7.29 -23.03
CA ALA A 73 6.97 8.56 -23.40
C ALA A 73 5.94 9.71 -23.53
N ARG A 74 4.73 9.38 -24.00
CA ARG A 74 3.63 10.35 -24.13
C ARG A 74 2.93 10.66 -22.80
N LEU A 75 2.68 9.62 -21.98
CA LEU A 75 1.85 9.74 -20.78
C LEU A 75 2.64 10.14 -19.53
N PHE A 76 3.94 9.82 -19.51
CA PHE A 76 4.85 10.13 -18.41
C PHE A 76 5.87 11.20 -18.81
N ALA A 77 5.44 12.18 -19.61
CA ALA A 77 6.28 13.33 -19.88
C ALA A 77 6.69 14.00 -18.56
N PRO A 78 7.96 14.41 -18.41
CA PRO A 78 8.45 15.13 -17.24
C PRO A 78 7.59 16.35 -16.93
N GLY A 79 7.43 16.65 -15.65
CA GLY A 79 6.59 17.77 -15.20
C GLY A 79 6.87 18.12 -13.74
N ALA A 80 5.87 18.67 -13.06
CA ALA A 80 6.02 19.12 -11.68
C ALA A 80 6.30 17.98 -10.67
N ASP A 81 5.88 16.74 -10.99
CA ASP A 81 5.98 15.62 -10.07
C ASP A 81 7.35 14.93 -10.11
N PHE A 82 7.95 14.86 -11.29
CA PHE A 82 9.27 14.25 -11.49
C PHE A 82 9.96 14.78 -12.75
N ALA A 83 11.28 14.64 -12.78
CA ALA A 83 12.11 14.80 -13.96
C ALA A 83 12.79 13.48 -14.32
N LEU A 84 12.79 13.13 -15.60
CA LEU A 84 13.46 11.95 -16.13
C LEU A 84 14.37 12.36 -17.27
N ASP A 85 15.66 12.31 -17.00
CA ASP A 85 16.72 12.62 -17.97
C ASP A 85 17.25 11.33 -18.63
N ALA A 86 18.31 11.43 -19.40
CA ALA A 86 18.94 10.29 -20.05
C ALA A 86 19.49 9.28 -19.03
N ASP A 87 19.99 9.77 -17.91
CA ASP A 87 20.80 9.03 -16.93
C ASP A 87 20.23 9.00 -15.50
N LYS A 88 19.19 9.79 -15.20
CA LYS A 88 18.62 9.84 -13.84
C LYS A 88 17.11 10.09 -13.80
N LEU A 89 16.49 9.58 -12.75
CA LEU A 89 15.15 9.95 -12.30
C LEU A 89 15.26 10.84 -11.06
N SER A 90 14.61 12.01 -11.09
CA SER A 90 14.52 12.91 -9.93
C SER A 90 13.06 13.08 -9.53
N VAL A 91 12.78 12.93 -8.24
CA VAL A 91 11.45 13.11 -7.65
C VAL A 91 11.60 13.96 -6.41
N ASP A 92 10.96 15.13 -6.37
CA ASP A 92 11.09 16.11 -5.30
C ASP A 92 12.57 16.47 -5.06
N ARG A 93 13.12 16.14 -3.89
CA ARG A 93 14.51 16.39 -3.50
C ARG A 93 15.43 15.17 -3.67
N GLU A 94 14.89 14.05 -4.07
CA GLU A 94 15.63 12.81 -4.24
C GLU A 94 15.93 12.55 -5.71
N SER A 95 17.05 11.92 -6.00
CA SER A 95 17.40 11.50 -7.35
C SER A 95 18.06 10.11 -7.33
N MET A 96 17.82 9.36 -8.39
CA MET A 96 18.34 8.02 -8.57
C MET A 96 18.93 7.89 -9.95
N PRO A 97 20.17 7.38 -10.14
CA PRO A 97 20.71 7.08 -11.45
C PRO A 97 19.89 5.97 -12.12
N LEU A 98 19.86 5.93 -13.43
CA LEU A 98 19.14 4.88 -14.16
C LEU A 98 20.04 3.65 -14.40
N ALA A 99 21.36 3.84 -14.52
CA ALA A 99 22.30 2.73 -14.67
C ALA A 99 22.23 1.79 -13.45
N GLY A 100 22.02 0.49 -13.69
CA GLY A 100 21.85 -0.52 -12.65
C GLY A 100 20.58 -0.41 -11.83
N HIS A 101 19.62 0.42 -12.24
CA HIS A 101 18.41 0.69 -11.47
C HIS A 101 17.13 0.38 -12.26
N SER A 102 16.06 0.21 -11.51
CA SER A 102 14.70 0.05 -12.03
C SER A 102 13.78 1.05 -11.36
N ALA A 103 12.76 1.52 -12.08
CA ALA A 103 11.79 2.46 -11.55
C ALA A 103 10.34 2.08 -11.88
N VAL A 104 9.43 2.53 -11.03
CA VAL A 104 7.98 2.45 -11.23
C VAL A 104 7.39 3.82 -10.96
N LEU A 105 6.58 4.29 -11.89
CA LEU A 105 5.82 5.53 -11.77
C LEU A 105 4.35 5.23 -12.02
N VAL A 106 3.45 5.78 -11.23
CA VAL A 106 2.00 5.59 -11.40
C VAL A 106 1.33 6.95 -11.55
N ARG A 107 0.43 7.06 -12.50
CA ARG A 107 -0.43 8.23 -12.71
C ARG A 107 -1.88 7.81 -12.84
N ARG A 108 -2.78 8.76 -12.72
CA ARG A 108 -4.18 8.52 -13.06
C ARG A 108 -4.34 8.28 -14.54
N HIS A 109 -5.29 7.43 -14.88
CA HIS A 109 -5.64 7.18 -16.28
C HIS A 109 -6.23 8.46 -16.89
N PRO A 110 -5.72 8.95 -18.05
CA PRO A 110 -6.08 10.26 -18.58
C PRO A 110 -7.57 10.37 -18.99
N ALA A 111 -8.21 9.26 -19.29
CA ALA A 111 -9.61 9.24 -19.70
C ALA A 111 -10.56 8.60 -18.65
N ASN A 112 -10.05 8.20 -17.48
CA ASN A 112 -10.84 7.72 -16.35
C ASN A 112 -10.06 7.87 -15.04
N LEU A 113 -10.34 8.90 -14.28
CA LEU A 113 -9.62 9.23 -13.05
C LEU A 113 -9.75 8.20 -11.91
N GLU A 114 -10.70 7.28 -12.01
CA GLU A 114 -10.84 6.16 -11.07
C GLU A 114 -9.81 5.04 -11.32
N LYS A 115 -9.21 5.02 -12.50
CA LYS A 115 -8.22 4.03 -12.90
C LYS A 115 -6.80 4.60 -12.84
N ALA A 116 -5.82 3.71 -12.81
CA ALA A 116 -4.41 4.08 -12.78
C ALA A 116 -3.66 3.50 -13.99
N VAL A 117 -2.62 4.23 -14.40
CA VAL A 117 -1.63 3.80 -15.38
C VAL A 117 -0.27 3.78 -14.68
N GLY A 118 0.40 2.64 -14.71
CA GLY A 118 1.75 2.49 -14.19
C GLY A 118 2.76 2.33 -15.33
N TRP A 119 3.96 2.81 -15.11
CA TRP A 119 5.10 2.60 -15.97
C TRP A 119 6.24 1.95 -15.20
N ILE A 120 6.69 0.80 -15.67
CA ILE A 120 7.83 0.05 -15.12
C ILE A 120 8.94 0.02 -16.14
N PHE A 121 10.15 0.41 -15.73
CA PHE A 121 11.33 0.27 -16.55
C PHE A 121 12.54 -0.14 -15.72
N ALA A 122 13.49 -0.83 -16.34
CA ALA A 122 14.72 -1.31 -15.73
C ALA A 122 15.88 -1.13 -16.70
N ASP A 123 17.07 -0.90 -16.16
CA ASP A 123 18.29 -0.85 -16.96
C ASP A 123 18.71 -2.27 -17.44
N GLY A 124 18.52 -3.27 -16.58
CA GLY A 124 18.85 -4.66 -16.86
C GLY A 124 17.67 -5.63 -16.74
N LEU A 125 17.63 -6.66 -17.61
CA LEU A 125 16.59 -7.68 -17.57
C LEU A 125 16.71 -8.62 -16.35
N ALA A 126 17.89 -8.71 -15.74
CA ALA A 126 18.13 -9.55 -14.56
C ALA A 126 17.30 -9.11 -13.33
N ALA A 127 16.94 -7.83 -13.24
CA ALA A 127 16.08 -7.31 -12.17
C ALA A 127 14.61 -7.73 -12.27
N LEU A 128 14.12 -8.14 -13.46
CA LEU A 128 12.69 -8.37 -13.71
C LEU A 128 12.06 -9.45 -12.83
N PRO A 129 12.68 -10.62 -12.57
CA PRO A 129 12.10 -11.62 -11.68
C PRO A 129 11.92 -11.11 -10.25
N GLY A 130 12.88 -10.33 -9.76
CA GLY A 130 12.83 -9.69 -8.44
C GLY A 130 11.73 -8.63 -8.36
N LEU A 131 11.59 -7.78 -9.38
CA LEU A 131 10.51 -6.80 -9.48
C LEU A 131 9.14 -7.49 -9.49
N GLY A 132 8.98 -8.57 -10.26
CA GLY A 132 7.73 -9.33 -10.32
C GLY A 132 7.26 -9.83 -8.95
N ARG A 133 8.20 -10.30 -8.11
CA ARG A 133 7.90 -10.75 -6.75
C ARG A 133 7.59 -9.59 -5.79
N LYS A 134 8.31 -8.47 -5.92
CA LYS A 134 8.25 -7.37 -4.93
C LYS A 134 7.10 -6.41 -5.17
N LEU A 135 6.80 -6.03 -6.41
CA LEU A 135 5.84 -4.97 -6.71
C LEU A 135 4.45 -5.16 -6.11
N PRO A 136 3.85 -6.37 -6.03
CA PRO A 136 2.56 -6.54 -5.38
C PRO A 136 2.52 -6.11 -3.90
N HIS A 137 3.68 -6.09 -3.22
CA HIS A 137 3.80 -5.68 -1.81
C HIS A 137 3.95 -4.16 -1.61
N TYR A 138 4.11 -3.41 -2.69
CA TYR A 138 4.31 -1.95 -2.66
C TYR A 138 3.05 -1.15 -3.00
N GLY A 139 1.87 -1.70 -2.74
CA GLY A 139 0.58 -1.18 -3.18
C GLY A 139 0.30 0.28 -2.85
N LYS A 140 0.81 0.82 -1.73
CA LYS A 140 0.52 2.18 -1.30
C LYS A 140 1.31 3.28 -2.04
N TYR A 141 2.34 2.94 -2.79
CA TYR A 141 3.24 3.92 -3.39
C TYR A 141 2.81 4.34 -4.80
N SER A 142 3.10 5.61 -5.13
CA SER A 142 2.91 6.20 -6.46
C SER A 142 4.18 6.10 -7.32
N TYR A 143 5.34 6.05 -6.66
CA TYR A 143 6.62 5.87 -7.32
C TYR A 143 7.58 5.02 -6.49
N LEU A 144 8.44 4.29 -7.17
CA LEU A 144 9.48 3.45 -6.59
C LEU A 144 10.76 3.53 -7.42
N GLY A 145 11.89 3.35 -6.76
CA GLY A 145 13.18 3.08 -7.36
C GLY A 145 13.85 1.90 -6.67
N PHE A 146 14.55 1.10 -7.46
CA PHE A 146 15.27 -0.08 -6.97
C PHE A 146 16.66 -0.12 -7.58
N GLU A 147 17.63 -0.58 -6.82
CA GLU A 147 19.01 -0.79 -7.22
C GLU A 147 19.29 -2.29 -7.39
N GLY A 148 20.05 -2.63 -8.43
CA GLY A 148 20.65 -3.96 -8.65
C GLY A 148 19.70 -5.00 -9.25
N ASP A 149 20.28 -6.13 -9.60
CA ASP A 149 19.60 -7.30 -10.19
C ASP A 149 18.67 -7.99 -9.19
N GLU A 150 19.02 -8.02 -7.90
CA GLU A 150 18.12 -8.33 -6.80
C GLU A 150 17.57 -7.03 -6.23
N PRO A 151 16.45 -6.51 -6.80
CA PRO A 151 16.02 -5.13 -6.61
C PRO A 151 15.91 -4.70 -5.14
N ALA A 152 16.86 -3.89 -4.64
CA ALA A 152 16.79 -3.24 -3.34
C ALA A 152 16.08 -1.90 -3.46
N ASN A 153 15.06 -1.64 -2.62
CA ASN A 153 14.32 -0.38 -2.71
C ASN A 153 15.16 0.79 -2.17
N VAL A 154 15.41 1.79 -3.02
CA VAL A 154 16.20 3.00 -2.71
C VAL A 154 15.38 4.28 -2.80
N LEU A 155 14.23 4.27 -3.47
CA LEU A 155 13.35 5.42 -3.64
C LEU A 155 11.90 4.95 -3.54
N LYS A 156 11.06 5.64 -2.75
CA LYS A 156 9.63 5.34 -2.65
C LYS A 156 8.83 6.51 -2.10
N GLY A 157 7.65 6.73 -2.63
CA GLY A 157 6.74 7.75 -2.11
C GLY A 157 5.39 7.77 -2.79
N GLN A 158 4.60 8.75 -2.39
CA GLN A 158 3.28 9.05 -2.97
C GLN A 158 3.33 10.45 -3.56
N TRP A 159 2.63 10.65 -4.69
CA TRP A 159 2.44 12.00 -5.21
C TRP A 159 1.66 12.84 -4.21
N THR A 160 2.03 14.08 -4.08
CA THR A 160 1.28 15.03 -3.24
C THR A 160 -0.01 15.41 -3.95
N PRO A 161 -1.20 15.15 -3.37
CA PRO A 161 -2.46 15.58 -3.97
C PRO A 161 -2.50 17.09 -4.12
N ALA A 162 -2.85 17.58 -5.30
CA ALA A 162 -2.85 19.04 -5.59
C ALA A 162 -3.90 19.80 -4.77
N ASP A 163 -5.03 19.16 -4.50
CA ASP A 163 -6.27 19.72 -3.93
C ASP A 163 -6.63 19.13 -2.54
N SER A 164 -5.66 18.50 -1.87
CA SER A 164 -5.89 17.96 -0.54
C SER A 164 -6.06 19.06 0.51
N PRO A 165 -7.10 19.01 1.35
CA PRO A 165 -7.26 19.95 2.48
C PRO A 165 -6.15 19.79 3.55
N LEU A 166 -5.40 18.71 3.49
CA LEU A 166 -4.26 18.47 4.39
C LEU A 166 -2.93 19.00 3.83
N ARG A 167 -2.93 19.53 2.60
CA ARG A 167 -1.75 20.14 1.99
C ARG A 167 -1.69 21.62 2.33
N VAL A 168 -0.56 22.03 2.89
CA VAL A 168 -0.22 23.46 3.05
C VAL A 168 1.04 23.73 2.22
N ASP A 169 0.93 24.63 1.25
CA ASP A 169 2.09 25.10 0.48
C ASP A 169 2.76 26.23 1.25
N LEU A 170 3.93 25.97 1.79
CA LEU A 170 4.71 26.92 2.59
C LEU A 170 5.60 27.84 1.73
N ARG A 171 5.62 27.68 0.41
CA ARG A 171 6.38 28.57 -0.49
C ARG A 171 5.79 29.99 -0.45
N PRO A 172 6.60 31.03 -0.77
CA PRO A 172 6.10 32.38 -0.95
C PRO A 172 4.94 32.42 -1.96
N ALA A 173 3.96 33.28 -1.74
CA ALA A 173 2.76 33.35 -2.58
C ALA A 173 3.05 33.54 -4.08
N ALA A 174 4.13 34.24 -4.43
CA ALA A 174 4.58 34.44 -5.80
C ALA A 174 5.09 33.17 -6.50
N GLU A 175 5.48 32.17 -5.72
CA GLU A 175 6.00 30.88 -6.21
C GLU A 175 4.94 29.77 -6.20
N ARG A 176 3.78 30.05 -5.58
CA ARG A 176 2.64 29.13 -5.61
C ARG A 176 2.00 29.20 -6.97
N GLY A 177 1.94 28.09 -7.69
CA GLY A 177 1.13 28.01 -8.90
C GLY A 177 -0.32 28.41 -8.61
N THR A 178 -1.08 28.77 -9.65
CA THR A 178 -2.54 28.98 -9.56
C THR A 178 -3.23 27.66 -9.27
N GLY A 179 -3.00 27.15 -8.07
CA GLY A 179 -3.70 25.97 -7.55
C GLY A 179 -5.19 26.28 -7.41
N VAL A 180 -6.01 25.28 -7.62
CA VAL A 180 -7.45 25.31 -7.32
C VAL A 180 -7.63 25.98 -5.96
N ALA A 181 -8.56 26.94 -5.88
CA ALA A 181 -8.85 27.67 -4.64
C ALA A 181 -9.02 26.67 -3.49
N ALA A 182 -8.20 26.83 -2.45
CA ALA A 182 -8.28 26.00 -1.28
C ALA A 182 -9.73 26.00 -0.78
N LEU A 183 -10.32 24.83 -0.63
CA LEU A 183 -11.65 24.72 -0.02
C LEU A 183 -11.55 25.41 1.34
N ALA A 184 -12.25 26.52 1.51
CA ALA A 184 -12.32 27.22 2.79
C ALA A 184 -13.16 26.36 3.75
N LEU A 185 -12.52 25.36 4.36
CA LEU A 185 -13.14 24.59 5.43
C LEU A 185 -13.27 25.50 6.65
N PRO A 186 -14.40 25.45 7.37
CA PRO A 186 -14.54 26.17 8.62
C PRO A 186 -13.42 25.76 9.58
N ALA A 187 -12.85 26.73 10.28
CA ALA A 187 -11.82 26.46 11.27
C ALA A 187 -12.32 25.40 12.26
N ARG A 188 -11.64 24.27 12.33
CA ARG A 188 -11.93 23.22 13.29
C ARG A 188 -11.10 23.45 14.54
N LYS A 189 -11.72 23.19 15.69
CA LYS A 189 -10.98 23.14 16.93
C LYS A 189 -9.92 22.04 16.84
N ALA A 190 -8.68 22.33 17.20
CA ALA A 190 -7.60 21.33 17.17
C ALA A 190 -7.95 20.19 18.15
N LEU A 191 -7.62 18.94 17.78
CA LEU A 191 -7.87 17.77 18.63
C LEU A 191 -7.21 17.91 20.01
N ALA A 192 -6.05 18.59 20.09
CA ALA A 192 -5.34 18.87 21.35
C ALA A 192 -6.10 19.85 22.27
N GLU A 193 -7.07 20.60 21.75
CA GLU A 193 -7.91 21.53 22.52
C GLU A 193 -9.21 20.87 23.01
N LEU A 194 -9.51 19.66 22.54
CA LEU A 194 -10.66 18.89 23.01
C LEU A 194 -10.34 18.23 24.35
N PRO A 195 -11.32 18.06 25.24
CA PRO A 195 -11.12 17.28 26.46
C PRO A 195 -10.61 15.88 26.09
N PRO A 196 -9.66 15.32 26.83
CA PRO A 196 -9.18 13.97 26.56
C PRO A 196 -10.33 12.97 26.78
N VAL A 197 -10.61 12.18 25.74
CA VAL A 197 -11.61 11.10 25.80
C VAL A 197 -11.04 9.87 26.52
N PHE A 198 -9.72 9.66 26.39
CA PHE A 198 -9.01 8.55 27.00
C PHE A 198 -8.08 9.04 28.11
N SER A 199 -8.01 8.28 29.20
CA SER A 199 -7.03 8.53 30.25
C SER A 199 -5.62 8.21 29.77
N GLN A 200 -4.73 9.21 29.73
CA GLN A 200 -3.33 9.01 29.42
C GLN A 200 -2.69 7.96 30.33
N LYS A 201 -3.01 8.02 31.63
CA LYS A 201 -2.49 7.07 32.61
C LYS A 201 -2.93 5.63 32.29
N ALA A 202 -4.20 5.41 31.99
CA ALA A 202 -4.70 4.06 31.66
C ALA A 202 -4.05 3.50 30.40
N LEU A 203 -3.85 4.34 29.36
CA LEU A 203 -3.15 3.92 28.15
C LEU A 203 -1.68 3.54 28.44
N LEU A 204 -0.99 4.34 29.26
CA LEU A 204 0.41 4.05 29.64
C LEU A 204 0.51 2.80 30.52
N ASP A 205 -0.47 2.54 31.40
CA ASP A 205 -0.51 1.33 32.22
C ASP A 205 -0.64 0.06 31.31
N HIS A 206 -1.47 0.10 30.27
CA HIS A 206 -1.55 -1.00 29.29
C HIS A 206 -0.25 -1.18 28.51
N VAL A 207 0.35 -0.09 28.05
CA VAL A 207 1.66 -0.14 27.35
C VAL A 207 2.74 -0.71 28.27
N ALA A 208 2.85 -0.21 29.50
CA ALA A 208 3.84 -0.69 30.48
C ALA A 208 3.65 -2.19 30.79
N TRP A 209 2.41 -2.64 30.96
CA TRP A 209 2.14 -4.05 31.20
C TRP A 209 2.53 -4.91 30.00
N LEU A 210 2.10 -4.56 28.79
CA LEU A 210 2.38 -5.34 27.60
C LEU A 210 3.86 -5.32 27.21
N SER A 211 4.58 -4.20 27.39
CA SER A 211 6.00 -4.06 27.00
C SER A 211 7.01 -4.41 28.08
N ALA A 212 6.56 -4.88 29.26
CA ALA A 212 7.46 -5.19 30.36
C ALA A 212 8.49 -6.28 29.99
N PRO A 213 9.77 -6.10 30.38
CA PRO A 213 10.86 -7.02 30.00
C PRO A 213 10.60 -8.48 30.35
N GLU A 214 9.86 -8.75 31.43
CA GLU A 214 9.50 -10.09 31.90
C GLU A 214 8.65 -10.85 30.88
N ARG A 215 8.02 -10.15 29.92
CA ARG A 215 7.16 -10.74 28.88
C ARG A 215 7.92 -11.08 27.60
N GLU A 216 9.23 -10.87 27.56
CA GLU A 216 10.14 -11.34 26.51
C GLU A 216 9.62 -11.02 25.09
N GLY A 217 8.94 -9.88 24.90
CA GLY A 217 8.35 -9.48 23.61
C GLY A 217 7.11 -10.25 23.18
N ARG A 218 6.55 -11.13 23.97
CA ARG A 218 5.34 -11.92 23.68
C ARG A 218 5.43 -12.73 22.38
N GLY A 219 6.60 -13.35 22.14
CA GLY A 219 6.87 -14.11 20.92
C GLY A 219 5.85 -15.21 20.68
N VAL A 220 5.65 -15.55 19.41
CA VAL A 220 4.71 -16.57 18.94
C VAL A 220 4.98 -17.93 19.63
N GLY A 221 3.95 -18.53 20.25
CA GLY A 221 4.04 -19.81 20.95
C GLY A 221 4.65 -19.74 22.36
N THR A 222 4.85 -18.54 22.90
CA THR A 222 5.32 -18.39 24.29
C THR A 222 4.16 -18.23 25.27
N LYS A 223 4.40 -18.62 26.54
CA LYS A 223 3.46 -18.40 27.64
C LYS A 223 3.09 -16.92 27.82
N TRP A 224 3.94 -16.02 27.39
CA TRP A 224 3.73 -14.59 27.52
C TRP A 224 2.75 -14.03 26.48
N LEU A 225 2.68 -14.63 25.29
CA LEU A 225 1.63 -14.34 24.32
C LEU A 225 0.26 -14.82 24.86
N ASP A 226 0.21 -15.99 25.50
CA ASP A 226 -1.01 -16.46 26.15
C ASP A 226 -1.45 -15.54 27.30
N ALA A 227 -0.50 -15.10 28.13
CA ALA A 227 -0.77 -14.16 29.20
C ALA A 227 -1.28 -12.80 28.67
N ALA A 228 -0.77 -12.35 27.52
CA ALA A 228 -1.26 -11.13 26.89
C ALA A 228 -2.70 -11.31 26.37
N ALA A 229 -3.05 -12.47 25.83
CA ALA A 229 -4.42 -12.75 25.42
C ALA A 229 -5.40 -12.69 26.61
N GLU A 230 -5.04 -13.31 27.73
CA GLU A 230 -5.84 -13.24 28.97
C GLU A 230 -5.97 -11.80 29.50
N TYR A 231 -4.86 -11.04 29.46
CA TYR A 231 -4.88 -9.63 29.87
C TYR A 231 -5.82 -8.78 29.00
N VAL A 232 -5.77 -8.98 27.68
CA VAL A 232 -6.67 -8.27 26.75
C VAL A 232 -8.11 -8.69 26.97
N ALA A 233 -8.38 -9.99 27.17
CA ALA A 233 -9.72 -10.51 27.45
C ALA A 233 -10.31 -9.88 28.73
N ALA A 234 -9.55 -9.84 29.81
CA ALA A 234 -9.96 -9.19 31.05
C ALA A 234 -10.21 -7.68 30.88
N ALA A 235 -9.40 -7.02 30.07
CA ALA A 235 -9.58 -5.59 29.80
C ALA A 235 -10.88 -5.31 29.02
N VAL A 236 -11.19 -6.08 27.97
CA VAL A 236 -12.41 -5.89 27.19
C VAL A 236 -13.66 -6.30 27.98
N GLU A 237 -13.57 -7.29 28.88
CA GLU A 237 -14.61 -7.63 29.83
C GLU A 237 -14.90 -6.48 30.80
N ALA A 238 -13.86 -5.87 31.35
CA ALA A 238 -13.97 -4.72 32.24
C ALA A 238 -14.60 -3.50 31.56
N MET A 239 -14.49 -3.39 30.22
CA MET A 239 -15.16 -2.36 29.41
C MET A 239 -16.64 -2.68 29.14
N GLY A 240 -17.16 -3.84 29.59
CA GLY A 240 -18.54 -4.26 29.39
C GLY A 240 -18.84 -4.85 28.01
N LEU A 241 -17.85 -5.32 27.27
CA LEU A 241 -18.07 -6.06 26.04
C LEU A 241 -18.58 -7.47 26.35
N GLN A 242 -19.21 -8.11 25.36
CA GLN A 242 -19.65 -9.50 25.43
C GLN A 242 -18.61 -10.41 24.74
N PRO A 243 -18.41 -11.66 25.22
CA PRO A 243 -17.52 -12.59 24.57
C PRO A 243 -18.02 -12.97 23.18
N GLY A 244 -17.16 -12.86 22.18
CA GLY A 244 -17.46 -13.15 20.77
C GLY A 244 -16.68 -14.34 20.20
N GLY A 245 -15.89 -15.01 21.01
CA GLY A 245 -15.10 -16.18 20.61
C GLY A 245 -15.90 -17.48 20.57
N GLU A 246 -15.22 -18.59 20.38
CA GLU A 246 -15.87 -19.90 20.26
C GLU A 246 -16.49 -20.35 21.59
N ASN A 247 -17.62 -21.01 21.49
CA ASN A 247 -18.35 -21.58 22.65
C ASN A 247 -18.68 -20.54 23.76
N GLY A 248 -18.88 -19.27 23.39
CA GLY A 248 -19.18 -18.21 24.33
C GLY A 248 -17.99 -17.74 25.17
N THR A 249 -16.77 -18.04 24.73
CA THR A 249 -15.53 -17.56 25.33
C THR A 249 -15.06 -16.26 24.68
N TRP A 250 -13.99 -15.67 25.21
CA TRP A 250 -13.30 -14.54 24.60
C TRP A 250 -12.39 -14.93 23.44
N PHE A 251 -12.15 -16.24 23.22
CA PHE A 251 -11.09 -16.73 22.37
C PHE A 251 -11.60 -17.46 21.13
N GLN A 252 -10.92 -17.20 20.02
CA GLN A 252 -11.03 -17.96 18.79
C GLN A 252 -9.66 -18.60 18.51
N PRO A 253 -9.48 -19.91 18.83
CA PRO A 253 -8.23 -20.59 18.57
C PRO A 253 -8.03 -20.89 17.09
N PHE A 254 -6.78 -20.87 16.65
CA PHE A 254 -6.38 -21.31 15.31
C PHE A 254 -4.96 -21.85 15.33
N THR A 255 -4.62 -22.69 14.35
CA THR A 255 -3.27 -23.26 14.23
C THR A 255 -2.46 -22.49 13.19
N SER A 256 -1.25 -22.09 13.57
CA SER A 256 -0.28 -21.48 12.67
C SER A 256 0.91 -22.41 12.46
N SER A 257 1.34 -22.57 11.21
CA SER A 257 2.60 -23.22 10.85
C SER A 257 3.81 -22.27 10.90
N LYS A 258 3.58 -20.99 11.11
CA LYS A 258 4.64 -19.95 11.15
C LYS A 258 5.12 -19.73 12.59
N SER A 259 5.76 -20.75 13.18
CA SER A 259 6.41 -20.60 14.49
C SER A 259 7.94 -20.53 14.32
N PRO A 260 8.67 -19.93 15.27
CA PRO A 260 10.13 -19.94 15.26
C PRO A 260 10.77 -21.33 15.25
N SER A 261 10.10 -22.33 15.80
CA SER A 261 10.53 -23.74 15.81
C SER A 261 10.19 -24.49 14.51
N GLY A 262 9.37 -23.92 13.63
CA GLY A 262 8.84 -24.59 12.44
C GLY A 262 7.73 -25.62 12.75
N ALA A 263 7.44 -25.89 14.02
CA ALA A 263 6.33 -26.76 14.42
C ALA A 263 5.00 -25.99 14.44
N PRO A 264 3.86 -26.62 14.14
CA PRO A 264 2.56 -26.01 14.30
C PRO A 264 2.34 -25.52 15.74
N VAL A 265 1.79 -24.33 15.90
CA VAL A 265 1.47 -23.72 17.20
C VAL A 265 0.02 -23.28 17.21
N THR A 266 -0.69 -23.52 18.31
CA THR A 266 -2.03 -22.98 18.51
C THR A 266 -1.94 -21.56 19.03
N LEU A 267 -2.57 -20.65 18.31
CA LEU A 267 -2.73 -19.23 18.64
C LEU A 267 -4.21 -18.94 18.84
N ARG A 268 -4.54 -17.76 19.35
CA ARG A 268 -5.93 -17.37 19.56
C ARG A 268 -6.14 -15.88 19.31
N ASN A 269 -7.25 -15.54 18.67
CA ASN A 269 -7.74 -14.17 18.65
C ASN A 269 -8.55 -13.92 19.92
N VAL A 270 -8.52 -12.69 20.42
CA VAL A 270 -9.44 -12.22 21.47
C VAL A 270 -10.55 -11.43 20.81
N ILE A 271 -11.80 -11.82 21.01
CA ILE A 271 -12.96 -11.21 20.36
C ILE A 271 -13.94 -10.71 21.42
N GLY A 272 -14.12 -9.39 21.46
CA GLY A 272 -15.15 -8.71 22.23
C GLY A 272 -16.21 -8.10 21.32
N VAL A 273 -17.47 -8.20 21.68
CA VAL A 273 -18.60 -7.66 20.93
C VAL A 273 -19.29 -6.57 21.76
N LEU A 274 -19.41 -5.39 21.17
CA LEU A 274 -20.31 -4.34 21.67
C LEU A 274 -21.59 -4.36 20.83
N PRO A 275 -22.74 -4.81 21.38
CA PRO A 275 -23.98 -4.83 20.62
C PRO A 275 -24.41 -3.45 20.17
N GLY A 276 -24.83 -3.35 18.91
CA GLY A 276 -25.40 -2.13 18.37
C GLY A 276 -26.78 -1.84 18.97
N SER A 277 -27.11 -0.55 19.12
CA SER A 277 -28.39 -0.10 19.67
C SER A 277 -29.44 0.26 18.63
N ARG A 278 -29.09 0.29 17.33
CA ARG A 278 -29.97 0.72 16.24
C ARG A 278 -30.50 -0.47 15.44
N ALA A 279 -31.81 -0.67 15.48
CA ALA A 279 -32.45 -1.80 14.79
C ALA A 279 -32.30 -1.74 13.26
N GLU A 280 -32.27 -0.53 12.69
CA GLU A 280 -32.07 -0.31 11.24
C GLU A 280 -30.71 -0.75 10.71
N TRP A 281 -29.74 -0.98 11.61
CA TRP A 281 -28.40 -1.47 11.27
C TRP A 281 -28.19 -2.93 11.70
N ALA A 282 -29.27 -3.62 12.04
CA ALA A 282 -29.17 -5.06 12.35
C ALA A 282 -28.53 -5.83 11.17
N GLY A 283 -27.55 -6.67 11.48
CA GLY A 283 -26.79 -7.40 10.48
C GLY A 283 -25.58 -6.66 9.92
N GLN A 284 -25.33 -5.41 10.34
CA GLN A 284 -24.11 -4.68 10.01
C GLN A 284 -23.14 -4.70 11.20
N SER A 285 -21.85 -4.73 10.94
CA SER A 285 -20.80 -4.70 11.96
C SER A 285 -19.70 -3.74 11.56
N ALA A 286 -19.17 -3.00 12.54
CA ALA A 286 -17.89 -2.31 12.43
C ALA A 286 -16.84 -3.18 13.13
N LEU A 287 -15.79 -3.56 12.40
CA LEU A 287 -14.70 -4.38 12.92
C LEU A 287 -13.50 -3.48 13.25
N LEU A 288 -13.02 -3.58 14.50
CA LEU A 288 -11.77 -2.98 14.95
C LEU A 288 -10.75 -4.08 15.24
N THR A 289 -9.59 -4.03 14.63
CA THR A 289 -8.54 -5.04 14.81
C THR A 289 -7.23 -4.42 15.24
N ALA A 290 -6.51 -5.09 16.13
CA ALA A 290 -5.16 -4.73 16.55
C ALA A 290 -4.37 -5.98 16.91
N HIS A 291 -3.06 -5.93 16.70
CA HIS A 291 -2.14 -6.96 17.19
C HIS A 291 -1.92 -6.83 18.70
N TYR A 292 -1.66 -7.97 19.36
CA TYR A 292 -1.22 -8.03 20.75
C TYR A 292 0.04 -8.91 20.94
N ASP A 293 0.56 -9.48 19.84
CA ASP A 293 1.85 -10.19 19.71
C ASP A 293 3.04 -9.23 19.53
#